data_fdc04c9b5acd9c1f314b8b3352592146
#
_entry.id   fdc04c9b5acd9c1f314b8b3352592146
#
_cell.length_a   1.000
_cell.length_b   1.000
_cell.length_c   1.000
_cell.angle_alpha   90.00
_cell.angle_beta   90.00
_cell.angle_gamma   90.00
#
_symmetry.space_group_name_H-M   'P 1'
#
loop_
_entity.id
_entity.type
_entity.pdbx_description
1 polymer ?
#
loop_
_entity_poly.entity_id
_entity_poly.type
_entity_poly.pdbx_seq_one_letter_code
_entity_poly.pdbx_strand_id
1 'polypeptide(L)'
;MITCYVQYQIDPYKREEFRKYADMWLNLIPKFGGTHHGYFLPKESASDLAVALFTFASLADYETYRLESQSDPDCRAASAFANETRCIVRLDRQFLEPVGALE
;
A
#
# COMPACT_ATOMS: atom_id res chain seq x y z
N MET A 1 0.77 -15.36 10.04
CA MET A 1 0.44 -14.37 8.99
C MET A 1 0.08 -13.04 9.59
N ILE A 2 0.45 -11.98 8.93
CA ILE A 2 0.13 -10.63 9.33
C ILE A 2 -0.41 -9.87 8.12
N THR A 3 -1.51 -9.17 8.30
CA THR A 3 -2.12 -8.35 7.25
C THR A 3 -1.93 -6.89 7.59
N CYS A 4 -1.36 -6.15 6.66
CA CYS A 4 -1.19 -4.72 6.78
C CYS A 4 -2.42 -4.04 6.19
N TYR A 5 -3.05 -3.22 7.01
CA TYR A 5 -4.17 -2.37 6.62
C TYR A 5 -3.66 -0.94 6.59
N VAL A 6 -3.66 -0.33 5.41
CA VAL A 6 -3.21 1.05 5.26
C VAL A 6 -4.40 1.90 4.88
N GLN A 7 -4.68 2.91 5.69
CA GLN A 7 -5.73 3.87 5.43
C GLN A 7 -5.07 5.17 4.97
N TYR A 8 -5.45 5.63 3.78
CA TYR A 8 -4.89 6.85 3.18
C TYR A 8 -5.91 7.95 3.19
N GLN A 9 -5.46 9.14 3.59
CA GLN A 9 -6.14 10.36 3.22
C GLN A 9 -5.48 10.86 1.94
N ILE A 10 -6.21 10.88 0.84
CA ILE A 10 -5.70 11.30 -0.46
C ILE A 10 -6.22 12.69 -0.82
N ASP A 11 -5.50 13.36 -1.71
CA ASP A 11 -6.02 14.58 -2.32
C ASP A 11 -7.10 14.19 -3.33
N PRO A 12 -8.37 14.60 -3.12
CA PRO A 12 -9.45 14.18 -4.02
C PRO A 12 -9.29 14.69 -5.45
N TYR A 13 -8.49 15.72 -5.66
CA TYR A 13 -8.18 16.24 -6.99
C TYR A 13 -7.05 15.46 -7.67
N LYS A 14 -6.40 14.55 -6.95
CA LYS A 14 -5.28 13.73 -7.46
C LYS A 14 -5.59 12.25 -7.40
N ARG A 15 -6.83 11.90 -7.62
CA ARG A 15 -7.30 10.52 -7.59
C ARG A 15 -6.59 9.66 -8.63
N GLU A 16 -6.35 10.18 -9.83
CA GLU A 16 -5.67 9.43 -10.89
C GLU A 16 -4.19 9.22 -10.58
N GLU A 17 -3.54 10.20 -9.97
CA GLU A 17 -2.16 10.04 -9.52
C GLU A 17 -2.08 8.97 -8.43
N PHE A 18 -3.02 8.96 -7.49
CA PHE A 18 -3.05 7.91 -6.48
C PHE A 18 -3.30 6.54 -7.10
N ARG A 19 -4.14 6.45 -8.12
CA ARG A 19 -4.38 5.19 -8.83
C ARG A 19 -3.09 4.66 -9.45
N LYS A 20 -2.27 5.51 -10.06
CA LYS A 20 -0.98 5.12 -10.61
C LYS A 20 -0.03 4.62 -9.53
N TYR A 21 0.01 5.32 -8.41
CA TYR A 21 0.80 4.92 -7.25
C TYR A 21 0.37 3.53 -6.76
N ALA A 22 -0.93 3.30 -6.64
CA ALA A 22 -1.48 2.01 -6.22
C ALA A 22 -1.09 0.89 -7.20
N ASP A 23 -1.19 1.14 -8.50
CA ASP A 23 -0.80 0.16 -9.51
C ASP A 23 0.66 -0.25 -9.38
N MET A 24 1.55 0.68 -9.05
CA MET A 24 2.96 0.37 -8.80
C MET A 24 3.10 -0.64 -7.66
N TRP A 25 2.45 -0.38 -6.53
CA TRP A 25 2.57 -1.24 -5.35
C TRP A 25 1.87 -2.58 -5.49
N LEU A 26 0.83 -2.67 -6.30
CA LEU A 26 0.20 -3.97 -6.60
C LEU A 26 1.19 -4.94 -7.23
N ASN A 27 2.17 -4.44 -7.97
CA ASN A 27 3.22 -5.25 -8.58
C ASN A 27 4.45 -5.43 -7.69
N LEU A 28 4.70 -4.49 -6.79
CA LEU A 28 5.90 -4.50 -5.96
C LEU A 28 5.80 -5.42 -4.75
N ILE A 29 4.64 -5.45 -4.08
CA ILE A 29 4.46 -6.28 -2.89
C ILE A 29 4.73 -7.77 -3.17
N PRO A 30 4.22 -8.35 -4.27
CA PRO A 30 4.53 -9.76 -4.58
C PRO A 30 6.02 -10.03 -4.81
N LYS A 31 6.75 -9.04 -5.30
CA LYS A 31 8.20 -9.15 -5.52
C LYS A 31 8.94 -9.46 -4.22
N PHE A 32 8.42 -9.04 -3.09
CA PHE A 32 9.02 -9.25 -1.78
C PHE A 32 8.36 -10.38 -0.99
N GLY A 33 7.54 -11.20 -1.65
CA GLY A 33 6.91 -12.36 -1.03
C GLY A 33 5.55 -12.08 -0.37
N GLY A 34 5.03 -10.87 -0.52
CA GLY A 34 3.72 -10.52 0.02
C GLY A 34 2.58 -10.88 -0.94
N THR A 35 1.39 -10.95 -0.41
CA THR A 35 0.16 -11.09 -1.17
C THR A 35 -0.64 -9.81 -1.06
N HIS A 36 -0.85 -9.14 -2.19
CA HIS A 36 -1.64 -7.91 -2.19
C HIS A 36 -3.11 -8.24 -2.44
N HIS A 37 -3.98 -7.77 -1.56
CA HIS A 37 -5.43 -7.97 -1.69
C HIS A 37 -6.11 -6.84 -2.44
N GLY A 38 -5.38 -5.78 -2.71
CA GLY A 38 -5.85 -4.67 -3.53
C GLY A 38 -5.82 -3.33 -2.84
N TYR A 39 -5.97 -2.30 -3.67
CA TYR A 39 -6.27 -0.95 -3.24
C TYR A 39 -7.74 -0.67 -3.50
N PHE A 40 -8.33 0.13 -2.63
CA PHE A 40 -9.74 0.46 -2.71
C PHE A 40 -9.88 1.98 -2.69
N LEU A 41 -10.44 2.52 -3.76
CA LEU A 41 -10.68 3.95 -3.90
C LEU A 41 -12.09 4.31 -3.46
N PRO A 42 -12.32 5.55 -3.04
CA PRO A 42 -13.68 5.99 -2.70
C PRO A 42 -14.60 5.87 -3.90
N LYS A 43 -15.80 5.34 -3.68
CA LYS A 43 -16.84 5.31 -4.71
C LYS A 43 -18.07 6.07 -4.25
N GLU A 44 -18.75 5.57 -3.22
CA GLU A 44 -19.88 6.28 -2.61
C GLU A 44 -19.60 6.50 -1.14
N SER A 45 -18.53 7.22 -0.87
CA SER A 45 -18.04 7.49 0.48
C SER A 45 -17.27 8.80 0.48
N ALA A 46 -16.54 9.09 1.56
CA ALA A 46 -15.68 10.25 1.60
C ALA A 46 -14.67 10.24 0.45
N SER A 47 -14.57 11.34 -0.26
CA SER A 47 -13.80 11.44 -1.51
C SER A 47 -12.29 11.36 -1.31
N ASP A 48 -11.82 11.45 -0.08
CA ASP A 48 -10.41 11.51 0.28
C ASP A 48 -9.90 10.26 1.02
N LEU A 49 -10.72 9.19 1.09
CA LEU A 49 -10.36 7.98 1.80
C LEU A 49 -10.06 6.83 0.85
N ALA A 50 -8.88 6.24 0.97
CA ALA A 50 -8.51 5.03 0.24
C ALA A 50 -7.90 4.02 1.20
N VAL A 51 -7.92 2.75 0.81
CA VAL A 51 -7.45 1.65 1.66
C VAL A 51 -6.60 0.69 0.84
N ALA A 52 -5.56 0.15 1.45
CA ALA A 52 -4.78 -0.95 0.90
C ALA A 52 -4.69 -2.08 1.92
N LEU A 53 -4.75 -3.31 1.43
CA LEU A 53 -4.60 -4.52 2.24
C LEU A 53 -3.58 -5.44 1.59
N PHE A 54 -2.60 -5.88 2.37
CA PHE A 54 -1.66 -6.88 1.90
C PHE A 54 -1.15 -7.72 3.08
N THR A 55 -0.71 -8.94 2.78
CA THR A 55 -0.34 -9.93 3.79
C THR A 55 1.07 -10.44 3.56
N PHE A 56 1.83 -10.59 4.64
CA PHE A 56 3.11 -11.30 4.68
C PHE A 56 2.98 -12.51 5.60
N ALA A 57 3.87 -13.48 5.43
CA ALA A 57 3.84 -14.69 6.25
C ALA A 57 4.11 -14.39 7.73
N SER A 58 4.88 -13.35 8.03
CA SER A 58 5.20 -12.94 9.39
C SER A 58 5.55 -11.46 9.45
N LEU A 59 5.55 -10.92 10.65
CA LEU A 59 6.01 -9.55 10.87
C LEU A 59 7.50 -9.41 10.49
N ALA A 60 8.30 -10.45 10.75
CA ALA A 60 9.70 -10.45 10.36
C ALA A 60 9.87 -10.31 8.83
N ASP A 61 9.07 -11.03 8.06
CA ASP A 61 9.08 -10.91 6.60
C ASP A 61 8.68 -9.52 6.14
N TYR A 62 7.70 -8.91 6.80
CA TYR A 62 7.31 -7.53 6.53
C TYR A 62 8.47 -6.57 6.81
N GLU A 63 9.17 -6.75 7.92
CA GLU A 63 10.31 -5.90 8.25
C GLU A 63 11.43 -6.03 7.23
N THR A 64 11.71 -7.26 6.79
CA THR A 64 12.68 -7.50 5.72
C THR A 64 12.29 -6.77 4.43
N TYR A 65 11.01 -6.85 4.05
CA TYR A 65 10.50 -6.10 2.92
C TYR A 65 10.74 -4.60 3.08
N ARG A 66 10.46 -4.05 4.26
CA ARG A 66 10.64 -2.61 4.52
C ARG A 66 12.09 -2.19 4.35
N LEU A 67 13.02 -3.00 4.80
CA LEU A 67 14.45 -2.72 4.64
C LEU A 67 14.88 -2.82 3.16
N GLU A 68 14.51 -3.89 2.49
CA GLU A 68 14.88 -4.11 1.09
C GLU A 68 14.27 -3.06 0.15
N SER A 69 13.04 -2.63 0.44
CA SER A 69 12.35 -1.65 -0.39
C SER A 69 13.06 -0.29 -0.41
N GLN A 70 13.81 0.04 0.64
CA GLN A 70 14.52 1.32 0.72
C GLN A 70 15.61 1.46 -0.35
N SER A 71 16.17 0.34 -0.81
CA SER A 71 17.20 0.32 -1.83
C SER A 71 16.71 -0.19 -3.18
N ASP A 72 15.46 -0.64 -3.26
CA ASP A 72 14.88 -1.12 -4.52
C ASP A 72 14.52 0.07 -5.41
N PRO A 73 15.02 0.10 -6.67
CA PRO A 73 14.76 1.25 -7.55
C PRO A 73 13.29 1.49 -7.84
N ASP A 74 12.50 0.42 -8.00
CA ASP A 74 11.08 0.55 -8.32
C ASP A 74 10.27 1.05 -7.13
N CYS A 75 10.62 0.58 -5.93
CA CYS A 75 10.00 1.08 -4.69
C CYS A 75 10.33 2.55 -4.47
N ARG A 76 11.57 2.94 -4.72
CA ARG A 76 12.00 4.33 -4.61
C ARG A 76 11.30 5.22 -5.64
N ALA A 77 11.09 4.70 -6.85
CA ALA A 77 10.35 5.44 -7.88
C ALA A 77 8.89 5.65 -7.47
N ALA A 78 8.26 4.64 -6.87
CA ALA A 78 6.88 4.77 -6.39
C ALA A 78 6.77 5.81 -5.27
N SER A 79 7.70 5.80 -4.32
CA SER A 79 7.74 6.78 -3.24
C SER A 79 7.98 8.19 -3.77
N ALA A 80 8.90 8.33 -4.74
CA ALA A 80 9.18 9.61 -5.37
C ALA A 80 7.94 10.16 -6.11
N PHE A 81 7.21 9.28 -6.79
CA PHE A 81 5.99 9.68 -7.48
C PHE A 81 4.95 10.24 -6.50
N ALA A 82 4.76 9.57 -5.35
CA ALA A 82 3.84 10.06 -4.33
C ALA A 82 4.29 11.42 -3.78
N ASN A 83 5.60 11.61 -3.57
CA ASN A 83 6.13 12.86 -3.06
C ASN A 83 6.01 14.00 -4.07
N GLU A 84 6.23 13.73 -5.34
CA GLU A 84 6.14 14.73 -6.41
C GLU A 84 4.71 15.17 -6.66
N THR A 85 3.80 14.21 -6.70
CA THR A 85 2.39 14.49 -7.02
C THR A 85 1.60 15.02 -5.84
N ARG A 86 2.06 14.76 -4.62
CA ARG A 86 1.33 15.11 -3.40
C ARG A 86 -0.06 14.47 -3.34
N CYS A 87 -0.21 13.28 -3.93
CA CYS A 87 -1.51 12.61 -3.96
C CYS A 87 -1.90 12.01 -2.60
N ILE A 88 -0.93 11.79 -1.71
CA ILE A 88 -1.19 11.29 -0.36
C ILE A 88 -0.98 12.43 0.63
N VAL A 89 -2.03 12.75 1.38
CA VAL A 89 -1.98 13.76 2.43
C VAL A 89 -1.48 13.16 3.73
N ARG A 90 -2.02 11.97 4.05
CA ARG A 90 -1.70 11.27 5.29
C ARG A 90 -1.99 9.79 5.11
N LEU A 91 -1.27 8.95 5.85
CA LEU A 91 -1.62 7.54 5.93
C LEU A 91 -1.47 7.02 7.36
N ASP A 92 -2.30 6.05 7.70
CA ASP A 92 -2.24 5.30 8.94
C ASP A 92 -2.09 3.83 8.60
N ARG A 93 -1.21 3.12 9.31
CA ARG A 93 -0.93 1.71 9.07
C ARG A 93 -1.26 0.91 10.33
N GLN A 94 -1.99 -0.18 10.14
CA GLN A 94 -2.32 -1.11 11.21
C GLN A 94 -1.94 -2.52 10.79
N PHE A 95 -1.56 -3.33 11.76
CA PHE A 95 -1.26 -4.73 11.54
C PHE A 95 -2.37 -5.56 12.15
N LEU A 96 -2.97 -6.42 11.34
CA LEU A 96 -4.11 -7.24 11.70
C LEU A 96 -3.75 -8.71 11.52
N GLU A 97 -4.38 -9.56 12.33
CA GLU A 97 -4.22 -10.99 12.18
C GLU A 97 -5.43 -11.53 11.42
N PRO A 98 -5.22 -12.22 10.28
CA PRO A 98 -6.34 -12.76 9.54
C PRO A 98 -6.98 -13.93 10.30
N VAL A 99 -8.30 -14.02 10.21
CA VAL A 99 -9.04 -15.16 10.72
C VAL A 99 -9.29 -16.10 9.55
N GLY A 100 -8.92 -17.38 9.71
CA GLY A 100 -9.00 -18.36 8.65
C GLY A 100 -7.78 -18.33 7.73
N ALA A 101 -7.83 -19.13 6.67
CA ALA A 101 -6.73 -19.23 5.72
C ALA A 101 -6.85 -18.14 4.65
N LEU A 102 -5.77 -17.38 4.45
CA LEU A 102 -5.62 -16.47 3.32
C LEU A 102 -4.65 -17.11 2.35
N GLU A 103 -5.15 -17.60 1.26
CA GLU A 103 -4.34 -18.30 0.26
C GLU A 103 -4.37 -17.60 -1.09
#